data_0eac91c3c8046d87a3e0bf1d96a7ffd4
#
_entry.id   0eac91c3c8046d87a3e0bf1d96a7ffd4
#
_cell.length_a   1.000
_cell.length_b   1.000
_cell.length_c   1.000
_cell.angle_alpha   90.00
_cell.angle_beta   90.00
_cell.angle_gamma   90.00
#
_symmetry.space_group_name_H-M   'P 1'
#
loop_
_entity.id
_entity.type
_entity.pdbx_description
1 polymer ?
#
loop_
_entity_poly.entity_id
_entity_poly.type
_entity_poly.pdbx_seq_one_letter_code
_entity_poly.pdbx_strand_id
1 'polypeptide(L)'
;LCYQLPALIEDGTAIVVSPLIALMKNQVDAIRGISDNQGTAHVLNSSLTKNEVRKVKEDITEGVTKLLYVAPESLTKKEYVEFLQGINLSFVAIDEAHCISEWGHDFRPEYRNLRSIIDRLGDDIPIIALTATADARTRTDIEQQLQLQRARRFIHSFDRPNIFYQISEGANNRQRLWNFIKDKYPEDAGIVYCLSRKQVEATALWLQQKGRQADGQG
;
A
#
# COMPACT_ATOMS: atom_id res chain seq x y z
N LEU A 1 -0.23 -7.21 -6.73
CA LEU A 1 -0.07 -8.49 -7.42
C LEU A 1 1.41 -8.91 -7.56
N CYS A 2 2.34 -7.95 -7.82
CA CYS A 2 3.76 -8.26 -8.07
C CYS A 2 4.48 -9.03 -6.95
N TYR A 3 4.10 -8.83 -5.69
CA TYR A 3 4.64 -9.56 -4.53
C TYR A 3 3.65 -10.61 -3.99
N GLN A 4 2.36 -10.46 -4.23
CA GLN A 4 1.36 -11.39 -3.70
C GLN A 4 1.45 -12.76 -4.37
N LEU A 5 1.53 -12.79 -5.71
CA LEU A 5 1.61 -14.03 -6.45
C LEU A 5 2.87 -14.85 -6.11
N PRO A 6 4.11 -14.29 -6.15
CA PRO A 6 5.28 -15.05 -5.72
C PRO A 6 5.20 -15.50 -4.26
N ALA A 7 4.66 -14.68 -3.34
CA ALA A 7 4.51 -15.08 -1.95
C ALA A 7 3.61 -16.31 -1.77
N LEU A 8 2.57 -16.46 -2.59
CA LEU A 8 1.68 -17.63 -2.53
C LEU A 8 2.31 -18.91 -3.10
N ILE A 9 3.31 -18.77 -3.99
CA ILE A 9 3.96 -19.87 -4.70
C ILE A 9 5.22 -20.34 -3.97
N GLU A 10 6.03 -19.40 -3.47
CA GLU A 10 7.31 -19.68 -2.82
C GLU A 10 7.13 -20.31 -1.43
N ASP A 11 8.13 -21.08 -1.01
CA ASP A 11 8.19 -21.61 0.33
C ASP A 11 8.57 -20.53 1.35
N GLY A 12 7.94 -20.57 2.52
CA GLY A 12 8.16 -19.60 3.59
C GLY A 12 7.15 -18.45 3.60
N THR A 13 7.44 -17.44 4.40
CA THR A 13 6.60 -16.25 4.61
C THR A 13 7.24 -15.03 3.96
N ALA A 14 6.54 -14.33 3.10
CA ALA A 14 6.94 -13.02 2.59
C ALA A 14 6.55 -11.92 3.57
N ILE A 15 7.48 -11.04 3.89
CA ILE A 15 7.20 -9.81 4.66
C ILE A 15 6.86 -8.69 3.67
N VAL A 16 5.73 -8.02 3.88
CA VAL A 16 5.34 -6.85 3.10
C VAL A 16 5.32 -5.62 4.01
N VAL A 17 6.29 -4.75 3.87
CA VAL A 17 6.34 -3.48 4.61
C VAL A 17 5.48 -2.46 3.91
N SER A 18 4.46 -1.93 4.59
CA SER A 18 3.54 -0.92 4.02
C SER A 18 3.25 0.19 5.05
N PRO A 19 3.11 1.45 4.62
CA PRO A 19 2.96 2.58 5.53
C PRO A 19 1.51 2.80 6.00
N LEU A 20 0.53 2.13 5.37
CA LEU A 20 -0.89 2.42 5.57
C LEU A 20 -1.64 1.22 6.14
N ILE A 21 -1.98 1.27 7.42
CA ILE A 21 -2.67 0.17 8.15
C ILE A 21 -3.99 -0.22 7.47
N ALA A 22 -4.78 0.75 7.03
CA ALA A 22 -6.05 0.47 6.35
C ALA A 22 -5.83 -0.27 5.02
N LEU A 23 -4.80 0.08 4.25
CA LEU A 23 -4.44 -0.60 3.02
C LEU A 23 -3.99 -2.04 3.29
N MET A 24 -3.14 -2.24 4.31
CA MET A 24 -2.70 -3.60 4.72
C MET A 24 -3.90 -4.49 5.03
N LYS A 25 -4.88 -3.98 5.78
CA LYS A 25 -6.10 -4.74 6.10
C LYS A 25 -6.87 -5.14 4.85
N ASN A 26 -7.12 -4.19 3.94
CA ASN A 26 -7.81 -4.48 2.68
C ASN A 26 -7.07 -5.52 1.84
N GLN A 27 -5.73 -5.47 1.79
CA GLN A 27 -4.91 -6.46 1.09
C GLN A 27 -5.03 -7.85 1.73
N VAL A 28 -4.97 -7.93 3.05
CA VAL A 28 -5.16 -9.20 3.78
C VAL A 28 -6.55 -9.77 3.54
N ASP A 29 -7.59 -8.95 3.64
CA ASP A 29 -8.98 -9.37 3.41
C ASP A 29 -9.17 -9.89 1.96
N ALA A 30 -8.56 -9.24 0.97
CA ALA A 30 -8.58 -9.68 -0.41
C ALA A 30 -7.90 -11.05 -0.62
N ILE A 31 -6.73 -11.28 0.00
CA ILE A 31 -6.02 -12.57 -0.07
C ILE A 31 -6.83 -13.66 0.63
N ARG A 32 -7.38 -13.38 1.80
CA ARG A 32 -8.23 -14.33 2.54
C ARG A 32 -9.51 -14.68 1.78
N GLY A 33 -10.04 -13.74 0.99
CA GLY A 33 -11.22 -13.96 0.17
C GLY A 33 -11.02 -14.94 -1.00
N ILE A 34 -9.77 -15.16 -1.43
CA ILE A 34 -9.42 -16.11 -2.49
C ILE A 34 -8.71 -17.35 -1.98
N SER A 35 -8.43 -17.44 -0.68
CA SER A 35 -7.75 -18.57 -0.03
C SER A 35 -8.73 -19.37 0.80
N ASP A 36 -8.57 -20.69 0.79
CA ASP A 36 -9.33 -21.61 1.67
C ASP A 36 -8.90 -21.49 3.14
N ASN A 37 -7.74 -20.84 3.42
CA ASN A 37 -7.21 -20.71 4.77
C ASN A 37 -7.06 -19.22 5.16
N GLN A 38 -7.74 -18.83 6.23
CA GLN A 38 -7.68 -17.46 6.77
C GLN A 38 -6.32 -17.10 7.35
N GLY A 39 -5.47 -18.06 7.68
CA GLY A 39 -4.10 -17.89 8.15
C GLY A 39 -3.09 -17.56 7.04
N THR A 40 -3.48 -17.63 5.76
CA THR A 40 -2.59 -17.39 4.60
C THR A 40 -1.99 -15.98 4.61
N ALA A 41 -2.71 -14.98 5.10
CA ALA A 41 -2.24 -13.60 5.20
C ALA A 41 -2.59 -12.97 6.54
N HIS A 42 -1.65 -12.24 7.12
CA HIS A 42 -1.82 -11.53 8.37
C HIS A 42 -1.28 -10.09 8.31
N VAL A 43 -1.77 -9.25 9.23
CA VAL A 43 -1.18 -7.94 9.52
C VAL A 43 -0.48 -8.00 10.87
N LEU A 44 0.69 -7.37 10.98
CA LEU A 44 1.39 -7.15 12.24
C LEU A 44 1.61 -5.64 12.44
N ASN A 45 0.85 -5.05 13.32
CA ASN A 45 0.94 -3.63 13.66
C ASN A 45 0.63 -3.38 15.15
N SER A 46 0.70 -2.13 15.58
CA SER A 46 0.51 -1.74 16.99
C SER A 46 -0.92 -1.83 17.50
N SER A 47 -1.91 -2.02 16.63
CA SER A 47 -3.32 -2.09 17.04
C SER A 47 -3.77 -3.51 17.43
N LEU A 48 -2.95 -4.54 17.18
CA LEU A 48 -3.28 -5.91 17.51
C LEU A 48 -3.24 -6.16 19.03
N THR A 49 -4.19 -6.93 19.49
CA THR A 49 -4.20 -7.48 20.86
C THR A 49 -3.12 -8.57 21.00
N LYS A 50 -2.75 -8.87 22.24
CA LYS A 50 -1.77 -9.96 22.53
C LYS A 50 -2.22 -11.32 22.00
N ASN A 51 -3.52 -11.61 22.01
CA ASN A 51 -4.06 -12.87 21.49
C ASN A 51 -3.97 -12.95 19.96
N GLU A 52 -4.24 -11.84 19.27
CA GLU A 52 -4.08 -11.76 17.81
C GLU A 52 -2.61 -11.91 17.41
N VAL A 53 -1.69 -11.24 18.09
CA VAL A 53 -0.24 -11.40 17.84
C VAL A 53 0.19 -12.85 18.07
N ARG A 54 -0.30 -13.53 19.10
CA ARG A 54 -0.02 -14.94 19.35
C ARG A 54 -0.50 -15.81 18.19
N LYS A 55 -1.74 -15.61 17.75
CA LYS A 55 -2.30 -16.37 16.60
C LYS A 55 -1.49 -16.15 15.31
N VAL A 56 -1.09 -14.92 15.02
CA VAL A 56 -0.21 -14.61 13.88
C VAL A 56 1.11 -15.39 13.97
N LYS A 57 1.74 -15.41 15.15
CA LYS A 57 2.99 -16.14 15.36
C LYS A 57 2.82 -17.65 15.22
N GLU A 58 1.73 -18.21 15.73
CA GLU A 58 1.37 -19.63 15.57
C GLU A 58 1.23 -20.01 14.10
N ASP A 59 0.40 -19.30 13.33
CA ASP A 59 0.17 -19.55 11.90
C ASP A 59 1.45 -19.43 11.05
N ILE A 60 2.35 -18.49 11.41
CA ILE A 60 3.66 -18.36 10.75
C ILE A 60 4.55 -19.57 11.09
N THR A 61 4.62 -19.97 12.37
CA THR A 61 5.46 -21.10 12.81
C THR A 61 4.99 -22.42 12.20
N GLU A 62 3.68 -22.57 12.02
CA GLU A 62 3.06 -23.73 11.34
C GLU A 62 3.24 -23.69 9.81
N GLY A 63 3.83 -22.62 9.24
CA GLY A 63 4.04 -22.47 7.80
C GLY A 63 2.77 -22.17 7.00
N VAL A 64 1.67 -21.83 7.67
CA VAL A 64 0.39 -21.49 7.04
C VAL A 64 0.44 -20.09 6.40
N THR A 65 1.14 -19.14 7.05
CA THR A 65 1.19 -17.75 6.60
C THR A 65 2.15 -17.58 5.44
N LYS A 66 1.64 -17.15 4.30
CA LYS A 66 2.39 -16.82 3.10
C LYS A 66 2.73 -15.32 3.00
N LEU A 67 1.86 -14.46 3.51
CA LEU A 67 2.02 -12.99 3.48
C LEU A 67 1.84 -12.40 4.88
N LEU A 68 2.88 -11.74 5.37
CA LEU A 68 2.84 -10.96 6.59
C LEU A 68 3.01 -9.47 6.28
N TYR A 69 1.93 -8.71 6.36
CA TYR A 69 1.96 -7.26 6.22
C TYR A 69 2.39 -6.62 7.53
N VAL A 70 3.40 -5.77 7.48
CA VAL A 70 4.03 -5.19 8.68
C VAL A 70 4.14 -3.68 8.54
N ALA A 71 3.70 -2.96 9.56
CA ALA A 71 4.00 -1.53 9.66
C ALA A 71 5.49 -1.33 9.99
N PRO A 72 6.18 -0.35 9.37
CA PRO A 72 7.63 -0.15 9.56
C PRO A 72 8.01 0.05 11.03
N GLU A 73 7.16 0.71 11.83
CA GLU A 73 7.34 0.91 13.27
C GLU A 73 7.35 -0.42 14.05
N SER A 74 6.64 -1.42 13.56
CA SER A 74 6.62 -2.74 14.21
C SER A 74 7.94 -3.48 14.02
N LEU A 75 8.64 -3.28 12.90
CA LEU A 75 9.96 -3.86 12.66
C LEU A 75 11.08 -3.23 13.50
N THR A 76 10.84 -2.13 14.20
CA THR A 76 11.80 -1.56 15.16
C THR A 76 11.78 -2.29 16.52
N LYS A 77 10.70 -3.05 16.80
CA LYS A 77 10.55 -3.78 18.06
C LYS A 77 11.41 -5.05 18.06
N LYS A 78 12.31 -5.14 19.04
CA LYS A 78 13.26 -6.24 19.16
C LYS A 78 12.57 -7.61 19.16
N GLU A 79 11.46 -7.75 19.87
CA GLU A 79 10.69 -9.00 19.98
C GLU A 79 10.15 -9.52 18.62
N TYR A 80 9.84 -8.62 17.69
CA TYR A 80 9.36 -9.02 16.35
C TYR A 80 10.54 -9.40 15.45
N VAL A 81 11.64 -8.65 15.51
CA VAL A 81 12.84 -8.98 14.74
C VAL A 81 13.39 -10.35 15.18
N GLU A 82 13.52 -10.60 16.48
CA GLU A 82 13.96 -11.88 17.02
C GLU A 82 13.06 -13.05 16.62
N PHE A 83 11.74 -12.83 16.61
CA PHE A 83 10.79 -13.84 16.12
C PHE A 83 10.98 -14.12 14.64
N LEU A 84 11.08 -13.07 13.81
CA LEU A 84 11.23 -13.19 12.35
C LEU A 84 12.55 -13.81 11.91
N GLN A 85 13.62 -13.67 12.73
CA GLN A 85 14.91 -14.36 12.50
C GLN A 85 14.80 -15.90 12.62
N GLY A 86 13.82 -16.39 13.37
CA GLY A 86 13.60 -17.82 13.61
C GLY A 86 12.71 -18.54 12.59
N ILE A 87 12.23 -17.85 11.56
CA ILE A 87 11.31 -18.42 10.57
C ILE A 87 11.89 -18.45 9.17
N ASN A 88 11.30 -19.28 8.30
CA ASN A 88 11.66 -19.30 6.89
C ASN A 88 11.04 -18.10 6.16
N LEU A 89 11.88 -17.11 5.79
CA LEU A 89 11.47 -15.93 5.01
C LEU A 89 11.73 -16.17 3.52
N SER A 90 10.71 -16.01 2.69
CA SER A 90 10.85 -16.12 1.23
C SER A 90 11.47 -14.85 0.63
N PHE A 91 10.97 -13.68 0.98
CA PHE A 91 11.50 -12.37 0.57
C PHE A 91 10.90 -11.23 1.40
N VAL A 92 11.44 -10.02 1.22
CA VAL A 92 10.86 -8.78 1.77
C VAL A 92 10.40 -7.88 0.63
N ALA A 93 9.12 -7.52 0.64
CA ALA A 93 8.56 -6.51 -0.25
C ALA A 93 8.41 -5.18 0.50
N ILE A 94 8.91 -4.09 -0.08
CA ILE A 94 8.79 -2.74 0.45
C ILE A 94 7.81 -1.99 -0.44
N ASP A 95 6.59 -1.86 0.03
CA ASP A 95 5.54 -1.10 -0.64
C ASP A 95 5.70 0.39 -0.36
N GLU A 96 5.27 1.23 -1.30
CA GLU A 96 5.47 2.69 -1.25
C GLU A 96 6.94 3.07 -0.94
N ALA A 97 7.87 2.40 -1.62
CA ALA A 97 9.30 2.55 -1.36
C ALA A 97 9.81 4.00 -1.48
N HIS A 98 9.05 4.90 -2.13
CA HIS A 98 9.35 6.33 -2.17
C HIS A 98 9.38 6.97 -0.77
N CYS A 99 8.74 6.36 0.24
CA CYS A 99 8.78 6.81 1.63
C CYS A 99 10.20 6.77 2.25
N ILE A 100 11.16 6.05 1.65
CA ILE A 100 12.56 6.02 2.12
C ILE A 100 13.31 7.30 1.77
N SER A 101 12.86 8.03 0.75
CA SER A 101 13.54 9.16 0.17
C SER A 101 13.04 10.49 0.75
N GLU A 102 13.97 11.35 1.20
CA GLU A 102 13.66 12.74 1.58
C GLU A 102 13.18 13.58 0.39
N TRP A 103 13.43 13.12 -0.82
CA TRP A 103 12.97 13.74 -2.06
C TRP A 103 11.59 13.25 -2.49
N GLY A 104 11.08 12.20 -1.83
CA GLY A 104 9.72 11.70 -2.01
C GLY A 104 8.67 12.61 -1.36
N HIS A 105 7.45 12.53 -1.84
CA HIS A 105 6.34 13.36 -1.34
C HIS A 105 5.79 12.92 0.04
N ASP A 106 6.15 11.72 0.51
CA ASP A 106 5.73 11.15 1.80
C ASP A 106 6.92 10.47 2.50
N PHE A 107 7.95 11.27 2.82
CA PHE A 107 9.11 10.75 3.54
C PHE A 107 8.74 10.25 4.94
N ARG A 108 9.24 9.05 5.27
CA ARG A 108 9.04 8.42 6.59
C ARG A 108 10.37 7.96 7.18
N PRO A 109 10.80 8.53 8.33
CA PRO A 109 12.07 8.18 8.94
C PRO A 109 12.23 6.67 9.23
N GLU A 110 11.14 5.97 9.55
CA GLU A 110 11.12 4.54 9.83
C GLU A 110 11.61 3.70 8.64
N TYR A 111 11.35 4.17 7.40
CA TYR A 111 11.81 3.50 6.19
C TYR A 111 13.33 3.52 6.01
N ARG A 112 14.03 4.52 6.58
CA ARG A 112 15.49 4.62 6.51
C ARG A 112 16.21 3.45 7.17
N ASN A 113 15.59 2.85 8.16
CA ASN A 113 16.19 1.76 8.92
C ASN A 113 15.90 0.37 8.31
N LEU A 114 15.06 0.28 7.28
CA LEU A 114 14.61 -1.00 6.75
C LEU A 114 15.76 -1.87 6.27
N ARG A 115 16.77 -1.32 5.57
CA ARG A 115 17.91 -2.12 5.11
C ARG A 115 18.63 -2.77 6.28
N SER A 116 18.98 -2.00 7.31
CA SER A 116 19.65 -2.52 8.52
C SER A 116 18.81 -3.58 9.25
N ILE A 117 17.48 -3.42 9.24
CA ILE A 117 16.59 -4.41 9.84
C ILE A 117 16.57 -5.69 9.00
N ILE A 118 16.47 -5.59 7.67
CA ILE A 118 16.47 -6.75 6.77
C ILE A 118 17.77 -7.53 6.89
N ASP A 119 18.93 -6.85 6.95
CA ASP A 119 20.24 -7.49 7.16
C ASP A 119 20.32 -8.29 8.48
N ARG A 120 19.55 -7.87 9.48
CA ARG A 120 19.44 -8.60 10.76
C ARG A 120 18.49 -9.79 10.69
N LEU A 121 17.53 -9.78 9.78
CA LEU A 121 16.59 -10.91 9.62
C LEU A 121 17.26 -12.13 9.00
N GLY A 122 18.25 -11.93 8.13
CA GLY A 122 19.04 -13.01 7.52
C GLY A 122 19.87 -12.51 6.34
N ASP A 123 20.86 -13.31 6.02
CA ASP A 123 21.72 -13.08 4.86
C ASP A 123 20.97 -13.46 3.58
N ASP A 124 21.18 -12.69 2.51
CA ASP A 124 20.67 -12.97 1.16
C ASP A 124 19.13 -13.02 1.00
N ILE A 125 18.36 -12.42 1.91
CA ILE A 125 16.89 -12.33 1.72
C ILE A 125 16.59 -11.45 0.49
N PRO A 126 15.87 -11.95 -0.52
CA PRO A 126 15.50 -11.16 -1.69
C PRO A 126 14.64 -9.96 -1.30
N ILE A 127 14.90 -8.80 -1.93
CA ILE A 127 14.14 -7.56 -1.68
C ILE A 127 13.45 -7.12 -2.96
N ILE A 128 12.16 -6.80 -2.85
CA ILE A 128 11.35 -6.19 -3.90
C ILE A 128 10.92 -4.80 -3.42
N ALA A 129 11.34 -3.74 -4.08
CA ALA A 129 10.90 -2.38 -3.79
C ALA A 129 9.90 -1.89 -4.84
N LEU A 130 8.72 -1.43 -4.41
CA LEU A 130 7.64 -1.00 -5.28
C LEU A 130 7.20 0.42 -4.94
N THR A 131 6.94 1.20 -5.96
CA THR A 131 6.33 2.52 -5.83
C THR A 131 5.62 2.92 -7.11
N ALA A 132 4.49 3.61 -6.98
CA ALA A 132 3.78 4.19 -8.12
C ALA A 132 4.34 5.58 -8.49
N THR A 133 5.03 6.27 -7.59
CA THR A 133 5.34 7.70 -7.69
C THR A 133 6.80 7.98 -7.34
N ALA A 134 7.74 7.64 -8.22
CA ALA A 134 9.14 7.95 -8.02
C ALA A 134 9.74 8.59 -9.27
N ASP A 135 10.25 9.80 -9.15
CA ASP A 135 11.09 10.43 -10.17
C ASP A 135 12.50 9.80 -10.20
N ALA A 136 13.36 10.28 -11.09
CA ALA A 136 14.71 9.73 -11.27
C ALA A 136 15.56 9.86 -9.99
N ARG A 137 15.41 10.97 -9.25
CA ARG A 137 16.16 11.23 -8.02
C ARG A 137 15.71 10.33 -6.89
N THR A 138 14.40 10.23 -6.70
CA THR A 138 13.79 9.32 -5.73
C THR A 138 14.17 7.87 -5.97
N ARG A 139 14.16 7.41 -7.24
CA ARG A 139 14.59 6.04 -7.59
C ARG A 139 16.04 5.77 -7.23
N THR A 140 16.93 6.71 -7.52
CA THR A 140 18.36 6.58 -7.17
C THR A 140 18.55 6.49 -5.65
N ASP A 141 17.81 7.30 -4.88
CA ASP A 141 17.88 7.28 -3.42
C ASP A 141 17.33 5.94 -2.86
N ILE A 142 16.20 5.44 -3.36
CA ILE A 142 15.67 4.11 -3.00
C ILE A 142 16.74 3.02 -3.19
N GLU A 143 17.39 2.99 -4.35
CA GLU A 143 18.42 1.99 -4.64
C GLU A 143 19.64 2.09 -3.73
N GLN A 144 20.07 3.31 -3.40
CA GLN A 144 21.18 3.53 -2.49
C GLN A 144 20.84 3.11 -1.06
N GLN A 145 19.68 3.53 -0.55
CA GLN A 145 19.25 3.25 0.82
C GLN A 145 18.97 1.77 1.06
N LEU A 146 18.42 1.07 0.07
CA LEU A 146 18.13 -0.36 0.14
C LEU A 146 19.26 -1.23 -0.41
N GLN A 147 20.38 -0.65 -0.87
CA GLN A 147 21.52 -1.35 -1.49
C GLN A 147 21.11 -2.23 -2.69
N LEU A 148 20.22 -1.71 -3.54
CA LEU A 148 19.65 -2.41 -4.69
C LEU A 148 20.33 -2.06 -6.03
N GLN A 149 21.60 -1.62 -6.04
CA GLN A 149 22.31 -1.18 -7.25
C GLN A 149 22.46 -2.26 -8.31
N ARG A 150 22.37 -3.54 -7.94
CA ARG A 150 22.40 -4.69 -8.85
C ARG A 150 21.00 -5.25 -9.17
N ALA A 151 19.95 -4.67 -8.60
CA ALA A 151 18.59 -5.15 -8.81
C ALA A 151 18.12 -4.85 -10.24
N ARG A 152 17.26 -5.72 -10.77
CA ARG A 152 16.57 -5.47 -12.02
C ARG A 152 15.51 -4.40 -11.82
N ARG A 153 15.52 -3.37 -12.68
CA ARG A 153 14.53 -2.30 -12.68
C ARG A 153 13.43 -2.57 -13.69
N PHE A 154 12.20 -2.32 -13.26
CA PHE A 154 11.04 -2.33 -14.13
C PHE A 154 10.37 -0.96 -14.02
N ILE A 155 10.46 -0.16 -15.09
CA ILE A 155 9.86 1.18 -15.12
C ILE A 155 8.83 1.19 -16.24
N HIS A 156 7.61 1.58 -15.88
CA HIS A 156 6.52 1.75 -16.83
C HIS A 156 6.05 3.21 -16.85
N SER A 157 5.48 3.63 -17.96
CA SER A 157 4.88 4.96 -18.08
C SER A 157 3.65 5.09 -17.16
N PHE A 158 3.44 6.28 -16.60
CA PHE A 158 2.19 6.66 -15.93
C PHE A 158 1.06 6.94 -16.92
N ASP A 159 1.40 7.16 -18.19
CA ASP A 159 0.42 7.39 -19.23
C ASP A 159 -0.44 6.14 -19.43
N ARG A 160 -1.74 6.34 -19.24
CA ARG A 160 -2.76 5.30 -19.39
C ARG A 160 -3.65 5.69 -20.55
N PRO A 161 -3.44 5.13 -21.76
CA PRO A 161 -4.13 5.55 -22.96
C PRO A 161 -5.67 5.41 -22.89
N ASN A 162 -6.17 4.61 -21.94
CA ASN A 162 -7.59 4.45 -21.67
C ASN A 162 -8.18 5.52 -20.71
N ILE A 163 -7.35 6.45 -20.19
CA ILE A 163 -7.79 7.53 -19.30
C ILE A 163 -7.62 8.86 -20.04
N PHE A 164 -8.74 9.57 -20.21
CA PHE A 164 -8.71 10.89 -20.80
C PHE A 164 -8.65 11.95 -19.71
N TYR A 165 -7.61 12.80 -19.75
CA TYR A 165 -7.42 13.92 -18.82
C TYR A 165 -7.97 15.20 -19.45
N GLN A 166 -8.91 15.88 -18.76
CA GLN A 166 -9.44 17.16 -19.17
C GLN A 166 -9.25 18.19 -18.04
N ILE A 167 -8.55 19.27 -18.34
CA ILE A 167 -8.39 20.41 -17.43
C ILE A 167 -9.35 21.50 -17.88
N SER A 168 -10.08 22.07 -16.94
CA SER A 168 -11.02 23.15 -17.19
C SER A 168 -10.77 24.29 -16.20
N GLU A 169 -10.44 25.47 -16.69
CA GLU A 169 -10.26 26.68 -15.88
C GLU A 169 -11.53 27.54 -15.79
N GLY A 170 -11.66 28.32 -14.75
CA GLY A 170 -12.72 29.36 -14.60
C GLY A 170 -13.52 29.28 -13.30
N ALA A 171 -14.37 30.26 -13.09
CA ALA A 171 -15.26 30.38 -11.93
C ALA A 171 -16.43 29.38 -12.02
N ASN A 172 -17.12 29.16 -10.89
CA ASN A 172 -18.32 28.35 -10.77
C ASN A 172 -18.12 26.84 -11.01
N ASN A 173 -17.15 26.23 -10.28
CA ASN A 173 -16.79 24.82 -10.40
C ASN A 173 -17.98 23.86 -10.22
N ARG A 174 -18.96 24.19 -9.35
CA ARG A 174 -20.13 23.32 -9.12
C ARG A 174 -21.01 23.22 -10.36
N GLN A 175 -21.31 24.35 -11.02
CA GLN A 175 -22.16 24.32 -12.22
C GLN A 175 -21.46 23.61 -13.39
N ARG A 176 -20.14 23.74 -13.49
CA ARG A 176 -19.35 23.04 -14.51
C ARG A 176 -19.30 21.54 -14.26
N LEU A 177 -19.11 21.13 -13.00
CA LEU A 177 -19.20 19.72 -12.60
C LEU A 177 -20.58 19.14 -12.96
N TRP A 178 -21.65 19.88 -12.66
CA TRP A 178 -23.00 19.45 -12.98
C TRP A 178 -23.20 19.27 -14.50
N ASN A 179 -22.82 20.26 -15.29
CA ASN A 179 -22.93 20.19 -16.75
C ASN A 179 -22.11 19.03 -17.31
N PHE A 180 -20.89 18.84 -16.82
CA PHE A 180 -20.04 17.71 -17.21
C PHE A 180 -20.70 16.34 -16.93
N ILE A 181 -21.24 16.16 -15.73
CA ILE A 181 -21.94 14.91 -15.37
C ILE A 181 -23.18 14.73 -16.23
N LYS A 182 -24.05 15.77 -16.30
CA LYS A 182 -25.33 15.70 -16.97
C LYS A 182 -25.21 15.47 -18.49
N ASP A 183 -24.24 16.18 -19.11
CA ASP A 183 -24.17 16.21 -20.58
C ASP A 183 -23.33 15.06 -21.15
N LYS A 184 -22.32 14.58 -20.39
CA LYS A 184 -21.40 13.56 -20.89
C LYS A 184 -21.57 12.19 -20.23
N TYR A 185 -22.02 12.13 -18.97
CA TYR A 185 -22.04 10.91 -18.17
C TYR A 185 -23.34 10.80 -17.35
N PRO A 186 -24.52 10.84 -18.00
CA PRO A 186 -25.81 10.90 -17.30
C PRO A 186 -26.13 9.63 -16.52
N GLU A 187 -25.61 8.47 -16.92
CA GLU A 187 -25.87 7.17 -16.29
C GLU A 187 -24.64 6.55 -15.61
N ASP A 188 -23.48 7.20 -15.73
CA ASP A 188 -22.24 6.65 -15.23
C ASP A 188 -22.00 6.95 -13.74
N ALA A 189 -21.27 6.06 -13.07
CA ALA A 189 -20.71 6.31 -11.74
C ALA A 189 -19.45 7.17 -11.83
N GLY A 190 -19.21 8.01 -10.82
CA GLY A 190 -18.04 8.88 -10.78
C GLY A 190 -17.57 9.17 -9.35
N ILE A 191 -16.32 9.61 -9.22
CA ILE A 191 -15.72 10.03 -7.94
C ILE A 191 -15.38 11.53 -8.06
N VAL A 192 -15.82 12.33 -7.08
CA VAL A 192 -15.52 13.76 -6.98
C VAL A 192 -14.59 13.99 -5.80
N TYR A 193 -13.34 14.34 -6.08
CA TYR A 193 -12.36 14.71 -5.06
C TYR A 193 -12.53 16.18 -4.66
N CYS A 194 -12.50 16.45 -3.35
CA CYS A 194 -12.57 17.79 -2.80
C CYS A 194 -11.39 18.04 -1.85
N LEU A 195 -11.01 19.31 -1.66
CA LEU A 195 -9.88 19.71 -0.83
C LEU A 195 -10.10 19.55 0.69
N SER A 196 -11.34 19.37 1.14
CA SER A 196 -11.66 19.22 2.57
C SER A 196 -12.92 18.39 2.78
N ARG A 197 -13.06 17.73 3.95
CA ARG A 197 -14.26 16.97 4.35
C ARG A 197 -15.53 17.81 4.25
N LYS A 198 -15.48 19.06 4.72
CA LYS A 198 -16.60 20.01 4.61
C LYS A 198 -17.05 20.23 3.17
N GLN A 199 -16.09 20.30 2.23
CA GLN A 199 -16.44 20.42 0.80
C GLN A 199 -16.99 19.12 0.23
N VAL A 200 -16.53 17.96 0.68
CA VAL A 200 -17.09 16.64 0.29
C VAL A 200 -18.56 16.58 0.65
N GLU A 201 -18.91 16.82 1.93
CA GLU A 201 -20.28 16.81 2.43
C GLU A 201 -21.17 17.82 1.69
N ALA A 202 -20.71 19.06 1.54
CA ALA A 202 -21.43 20.12 0.85
C ALA A 202 -21.64 19.82 -0.65
N THR A 203 -20.72 19.10 -1.30
CA THR A 203 -20.83 18.72 -2.72
C THR A 203 -21.75 17.53 -2.86
N ALA A 204 -21.69 16.55 -1.98
CA ALA A 204 -22.61 15.41 -1.98
C ALA A 204 -24.05 15.85 -1.79
N LEU A 205 -24.33 16.67 -0.77
CA LEU A 205 -25.68 17.22 -0.54
C LEU A 205 -26.21 18.02 -1.75
N TRP A 206 -25.34 18.82 -2.36
CA TRP A 206 -25.72 19.59 -3.54
C TRP A 206 -26.02 18.70 -4.75
N LEU A 207 -25.28 17.60 -4.98
CA LEU A 207 -25.55 16.63 -6.04
C LEU A 207 -26.84 15.86 -5.78
N GLN A 208 -27.12 15.48 -4.53
CA GLN A 208 -28.39 14.86 -4.12
C GLN A 208 -29.58 15.77 -4.43
N GLN A 209 -29.50 17.07 -4.15
CA GLN A 209 -30.53 18.05 -4.50
C GLN A 209 -30.76 18.16 -6.01
N LYS A 210 -29.77 17.81 -6.84
CA LYS A 210 -29.88 17.74 -8.31
C LYS A 210 -30.39 16.39 -8.82
N GLY A 211 -30.81 15.47 -7.94
CA GLY A 211 -31.33 14.16 -8.29
C GLY A 211 -30.31 13.08 -8.54
N ARG A 212 -29.03 13.28 -8.12
CA ARG A 212 -28.00 12.23 -8.16
C ARG A 212 -27.85 11.53 -6.82
N GLN A 213 -27.73 10.23 -6.84
CA GLN A 213 -27.28 9.50 -5.66
C GLN A 213 -25.79 9.82 -5.44
N ALA A 214 -25.45 10.39 -4.29
CA ALA A 214 -24.09 10.77 -3.95
C ALA A 214 -23.87 10.58 -2.45
N ASP A 215 -22.76 9.90 -2.09
CA ASP A 215 -22.32 9.68 -0.72
C ASP A 215 -21.05 10.48 -0.47
N GLY A 216 -21.02 11.21 0.64
CA GLY A 216 -19.83 11.93 1.10
C GLY A 216 -19.01 11.02 2.03
N GLN A 217 -17.93 10.43 1.51
CA GLN A 217 -16.94 9.74 2.34
C GLN A 217 -15.74 10.68 2.55
N GLY A 218 -15.46 11.01 3.81
CA GLY A 218 -14.38 11.92 4.22
C GLY A 218 -13.34 11.26 5.09
#